data_a2f685e7ff3804e8e078a4bfd324d0dd
#
_entry.id   a2f685e7ff3804e8e078a4bfd324d0dd
#
_cell.length_a   1.000
_cell.length_b   1.000
_cell.length_c   1.000
_cell.angle_alpha   90.00
_cell.angle_beta   90.00
_cell.angle_gamma   90.00
#
_symmetry.space_group_name_H-M   'P 1'
#
loop_
_entity.id
_entity.type
_entity.pdbx_description
1 polymer ?
#
loop_
_entity_poly.entity_id
_entity_poly.type
_entity_poly.pdbx_seq_one_letter_code
_entity_poly.pdbx_strand_id
1 'polypeptide(L)'
;PEDGADSVERSGDHENSPYFAHPDVYNMESTDTLTVLHNFKTMQQTSEWSCGVTAALMVLNWYGKLGDWNEESLAALRHSLDGTELESYPGTTLNQAIDIFNGVGGFDIVSTKDYPDGIWMDDIQGWLAEGKPVMICWNDFGGHWQTIIGYDTMGTENTNDDVFLVADSYDTTDQNQD
;
A
#
# COMPACT_ATOMS: atom_id res chain seq x y z
N PRO A 1 -6.99 12.23 -14.38
CA PRO A 1 -6.25 11.04 -14.13
C PRO A 1 -4.75 11.18 -14.29
N GLU A 2 -4.23 12.37 -14.57
CA GLU A 2 -2.78 12.57 -14.57
C GLU A 2 -2.30 13.24 -13.30
N ASP A 3 -3.09 13.24 -12.27
CA ASP A 3 -2.78 13.92 -11.01
C ASP A 3 -2.14 12.98 -9.97
N GLY A 4 -1.76 11.79 -10.38
CA GLY A 4 -0.97 10.88 -9.57
C GLY A 4 0.45 11.38 -9.34
N ALA A 5 1.24 10.61 -8.63
CA ALA A 5 2.64 10.92 -8.35
C ALA A 5 3.46 11.18 -9.61
N ASP A 6 3.06 10.63 -10.73
CA ASP A 6 3.72 10.80 -12.02
C ASP A 6 3.52 12.16 -12.67
N SER A 7 2.47 12.88 -12.30
CA SER A 7 2.21 14.22 -12.81
C SER A 7 3.08 15.29 -12.14
N VAL A 8 3.68 14.96 -11.03
CA VAL A 8 4.59 15.87 -10.32
C VAL A 8 5.91 15.93 -11.07
N GLU A 9 6.31 17.13 -11.47
CA GLU A 9 7.61 17.34 -12.06
C GLU A 9 8.71 16.96 -11.07
N ARG A 10 9.49 15.96 -11.42
CA ARG A 10 10.54 15.38 -10.59
C ARG A 10 11.92 15.86 -11.06
N SER A 11 12.05 17.16 -11.29
CA SER A 11 13.34 17.73 -11.66
C SER A 11 14.36 17.48 -10.53
N GLY A 12 15.39 16.74 -10.84
CA GLY A 12 16.41 16.32 -9.89
C GLY A 12 16.23 14.93 -9.32
N ASP A 13 15.13 14.26 -9.65
CA ASP A 13 14.96 12.88 -9.34
C ASP A 13 15.87 11.97 -10.18
N HIS A 14 16.09 10.83 -9.69
CA HIS A 14 17.07 9.83 -10.07
C HIS A 14 16.84 9.24 -11.47
N GLU A 15 17.06 10.03 -12.54
CA GLU A 15 16.93 9.59 -13.93
C GLU A 15 17.71 8.30 -14.26
N ASN A 16 18.72 8.00 -13.46
CA ASN A 16 19.52 6.78 -13.60
C ASN A 16 18.97 5.60 -12.76
N SER A 17 17.90 5.83 -12.00
CA SER A 17 17.24 4.75 -11.29
C SER A 17 16.53 3.82 -12.26
N PRO A 18 16.60 2.49 -12.08
CA PRO A 18 15.83 1.55 -12.89
C PRO A 18 14.31 1.76 -12.75
N TYR A 19 13.87 2.47 -11.69
CA TYR A 19 12.46 2.75 -11.42
C TYR A 19 11.94 4.01 -12.12
N PHE A 20 12.82 4.83 -12.66
CA PHE A 20 12.40 6.06 -13.36
C PHE A 20 11.58 5.77 -14.64
N ALA A 21 11.81 4.64 -15.26
CA ALA A 21 11.14 4.23 -16.50
C ALA A 21 9.88 3.36 -16.26
N HIS A 22 9.32 3.37 -15.06
CA HIS A 22 8.15 2.56 -14.69
C HIS A 22 8.32 1.08 -15.09
N PRO A 23 9.16 0.31 -14.40
CA PRO A 23 9.36 -1.10 -14.69
C PRO A 23 8.10 -1.90 -14.40
N ASP A 24 7.98 -3.06 -15.03
CA ASP A 24 6.93 -4.04 -14.76
C ASP A 24 7.14 -4.67 -13.37
N VAL A 25 6.67 -3.97 -12.34
CA VAL A 25 6.86 -4.38 -10.93
C VAL A 25 6.17 -5.72 -10.64
N TYR A 26 5.03 -5.99 -11.27
CA TYR A 26 4.30 -7.23 -11.09
C TYR A 26 5.16 -8.48 -11.37
N ASN A 27 6.00 -8.41 -12.39
CA ASN A 27 6.86 -9.53 -12.78
C ASN A 27 8.28 -9.44 -12.20
N MET A 28 8.60 -8.44 -11.39
CA MET A 28 9.90 -8.36 -10.74
C MET A 28 10.07 -9.44 -9.67
N GLU A 29 11.31 -9.85 -9.51
CA GLU A 29 11.72 -10.81 -8.48
C GLU A 29 12.74 -10.15 -7.53
N SER A 30 12.77 -10.63 -6.30
CA SER A 30 13.76 -10.17 -5.32
C SER A 30 15.18 -10.49 -5.78
N THR A 31 16.09 -9.58 -5.46
CA THR A 31 17.52 -9.66 -5.75
C THR A 31 18.33 -9.48 -4.46
N ASP A 32 19.64 -9.28 -4.56
CA ASP A 32 20.48 -8.97 -3.39
C ASP A 32 20.14 -7.59 -2.79
N THR A 33 19.56 -6.68 -3.54
CA THR A 33 19.22 -5.31 -3.11
C THR A 33 17.72 -5.08 -3.01
N LEU A 34 16.92 -5.72 -3.84
CA LEU A 34 15.48 -5.61 -3.92
C LEU A 34 14.79 -6.73 -3.16
N THR A 35 13.90 -6.36 -2.25
CA THR A 35 12.90 -7.26 -1.66
C THR A 35 11.53 -6.87 -2.20
N VAL A 36 10.85 -7.75 -2.94
CA VAL A 36 9.55 -7.45 -3.56
C VAL A 36 8.58 -8.62 -3.40
N LEU A 37 7.31 -8.30 -3.22
CA LEU A 37 6.22 -9.27 -3.22
C LEU A 37 5.90 -9.63 -4.68
N HIS A 38 6.42 -10.75 -5.14
CA HIS A 38 6.27 -11.21 -6.52
C HIS A 38 4.81 -11.47 -6.89
N ASN A 39 4.37 -10.92 -8.01
CA ASN A 39 3.00 -10.99 -8.50
C ASN A 39 1.95 -10.38 -7.54
N PHE A 40 2.32 -9.37 -6.79
CA PHE A 40 1.33 -8.59 -6.05
C PHE A 40 0.48 -7.79 -7.03
N LYS A 41 -0.85 -8.02 -6.99
CA LYS A 41 -1.77 -7.39 -7.93
C LYS A 41 -2.32 -6.09 -7.39
N THR A 42 -2.14 -4.99 -8.14
CA THR A 42 -2.79 -3.72 -7.87
C THR A 42 -4.25 -3.73 -8.31
N MET A 43 -5.07 -2.90 -7.66
CA MET A 43 -6.47 -2.72 -7.99
C MET A 43 -6.79 -1.24 -7.98
N GLN A 44 -7.53 -0.77 -8.98
CA GLN A 44 -7.97 0.61 -9.05
C GLN A 44 -9.21 0.81 -8.18
N GLN A 45 -9.21 1.88 -7.38
CA GLN A 45 -10.38 2.30 -6.62
C GLN A 45 -11.45 2.87 -7.55
N THR A 46 -12.72 2.71 -7.17
CA THR A 46 -13.86 3.15 -7.98
C THR A 46 -14.40 4.51 -7.56
N SER A 47 -13.94 5.05 -6.42
CA SER A 47 -14.37 6.33 -5.89
C SER A 47 -13.24 7.04 -5.13
N GLU A 48 -13.37 8.34 -4.92
CA GLU A 48 -12.36 9.14 -4.23
C GLU A 48 -12.16 8.78 -2.76
N TRP A 49 -13.16 8.15 -2.12
CA TRP A 49 -13.08 7.77 -0.71
C TRP A 49 -12.50 6.38 -0.46
N SER A 50 -12.39 5.55 -1.48
CA SER A 50 -12.20 4.09 -1.31
C SER A 50 -10.74 3.63 -1.29
N CYS A 51 -9.77 4.54 -1.23
CA CYS A 51 -8.35 4.17 -1.22
C CYS A 51 -7.98 3.17 -0.12
N GLY A 52 -8.45 3.38 1.11
CA GLY A 52 -8.15 2.48 2.23
C GLY A 52 -8.77 1.10 2.08
N VAL A 53 -10.02 1.01 1.62
CA VAL A 53 -10.67 -0.28 1.39
C VAL A 53 -10.09 -0.99 0.18
N THR A 54 -9.69 -0.26 -0.86
CA THR A 54 -9.05 -0.87 -2.04
C THR A 54 -7.64 -1.36 -1.71
N ALA A 55 -6.87 -0.61 -0.93
CA ALA A 55 -5.60 -1.09 -0.41
C ALA A 55 -5.78 -2.39 0.40
N ALA A 56 -6.83 -2.47 1.23
CA ALA A 56 -7.15 -3.70 1.94
C ALA A 56 -7.56 -4.85 0.99
N LEU A 57 -8.32 -4.58 -0.07
CA LEU A 57 -8.65 -5.61 -1.09
C LEU A 57 -7.40 -6.19 -1.75
N MET A 58 -6.42 -5.35 -2.08
CA MET A 58 -5.14 -5.81 -2.63
C MET A 58 -4.42 -6.75 -1.66
N VAL A 59 -4.40 -6.41 -0.37
CA VAL A 59 -3.82 -7.25 0.68
C VAL A 59 -4.59 -8.55 0.84
N LEU A 60 -5.93 -8.51 0.83
CA LEU A 60 -6.76 -9.73 0.86
C LEU A 60 -6.47 -10.64 -0.33
N ASN A 61 -6.32 -10.05 -1.52
CA ASN A 61 -5.97 -10.81 -2.71
C ASN A 61 -4.60 -11.49 -2.57
N TRP A 62 -3.60 -10.78 -2.05
CA TRP A 62 -2.27 -11.32 -1.78
C TRP A 62 -2.31 -12.57 -0.89
N TYR A 63 -3.12 -12.53 0.16
CA TYR A 63 -3.30 -13.67 1.07
C TYR A 63 -4.32 -14.72 0.61
N GLY A 64 -4.87 -14.59 -0.60
CA GLY A 64 -5.89 -15.52 -1.11
C GLY A 64 -7.21 -15.46 -0.36
N LYS A 65 -7.49 -14.33 0.29
CA LYS A 65 -8.70 -14.11 1.11
C LYS A 65 -9.67 -13.11 0.47
N LEU A 66 -9.47 -12.74 -0.79
CA LEU A 66 -10.34 -11.77 -1.46
C LEU A 66 -11.80 -12.25 -1.53
N GLY A 67 -12.02 -13.51 -1.93
CA GLY A 67 -13.38 -14.08 -2.01
C GLY A 67 -14.33 -13.14 -2.77
N ASP A 68 -15.51 -12.90 -2.16
CA ASP A 68 -16.53 -11.98 -2.70
C ASP A 68 -16.45 -10.56 -2.12
N TRP A 69 -15.39 -10.25 -1.37
CA TRP A 69 -15.19 -8.91 -0.81
C TRP A 69 -15.01 -7.87 -1.92
N ASN A 70 -15.61 -6.71 -1.71
CA ASN A 70 -15.50 -5.53 -2.57
C ASN A 70 -15.40 -4.27 -1.71
N GLU A 71 -15.23 -3.10 -2.34
CA GLU A 71 -15.07 -1.83 -1.62
C GLU A 71 -16.22 -1.56 -0.64
N GLU A 72 -17.45 -1.78 -1.07
CA GLU A 72 -18.64 -1.49 -0.26
C GLU A 72 -18.75 -2.45 0.94
N SER A 73 -18.56 -3.74 0.73
CA SER A 73 -18.65 -4.73 1.79
C SER A 73 -17.53 -4.61 2.82
N LEU A 74 -16.31 -4.26 2.40
CA LEU A 74 -15.22 -3.96 3.33
C LEU A 74 -15.46 -2.65 4.09
N ALA A 75 -15.94 -1.61 3.40
CA ALA A 75 -16.26 -0.34 4.04
C ALA A 75 -17.31 -0.50 5.15
N ALA A 76 -18.25 -1.40 4.99
CA ALA A 76 -19.27 -1.70 6.00
C ALA A 76 -18.66 -2.22 7.32
N LEU A 77 -17.48 -2.83 7.29
CA LEU A 77 -16.80 -3.33 8.49
C LEU A 77 -16.21 -2.21 9.35
N ARG A 78 -16.04 -1.01 8.82
CA ARG A 78 -15.44 0.14 9.52
C ARG A 78 -16.26 0.68 10.68
N HIS A 79 -17.52 0.29 10.79
CA HIS A 79 -18.43 0.76 11.85
C HIS A 79 -18.21 0.10 13.21
N SER A 80 -17.55 -1.03 13.26
CA SER A 80 -17.53 -1.87 14.46
C SER A 80 -16.69 -1.26 15.58
N LEU A 81 -15.66 -0.51 15.27
CA LEU A 81 -14.76 0.08 16.28
C LEU A 81 -15.04 1.56 16.56
N ASP A 82 -15.36 2.34 15.55
CA ASP A 82 -15.40 3.80 15.66
C ASP A 82 -16.82 4.35 15.86
N GLY A 83 -17.85 3.53 15.63
CA GLY A 83 -19.24 3.96 15.67
C GLY A 83 -19.56 5.05 14.64
N THR A 84 -18.72 5.14 13.58
CA THR A 84 -18.80 6.15 12.56
C THR A 84 -19.73 5.72 11.45
N GLU A 85 -20.65 6.59 11.07
CA GLU A 85 -21.51 6.31 9.92
C GLU A 85 -20.71 6.42 8.61
N LEU A 86 -20.96 5.51 7.69
CA LEU A 86 -20.24 5.43 6.41
C LEU A 86 -20.32 6.74 5.62
N GLU A 87 -21.50 7.36 5.60
CA GLU A 87 -21.72 8.61 4.90
C GLU A 87 -21.02 9.81 5.57
N SER A 88 -20.76 9.72 6.87
CA SER A 88 -20.11 10.79 7.63
C SER A 88 -18.59 10.75 7.49
N TYR A 89 -18.04 9.60 7.16
CA TYR A 89 -16.60 9.40 7.03
C TYR A 89 -16.28 8.61 5.75
N PRO A 90 -16.14 9.31 4.65
CA PRO A 90 -15.85 8.65 3.38
C PRO A 90 -14.47 7.97 3.37
N GLY A 91 -13.44 8.57 4.01
CA GLY A 91 -12.11 8.00 4.10
C GLY A 91 -12.00 6.86 5.14
N THR A 92 -10.83 6.28 5.26
CA THR A 92 -10.53 5.20 6.20
C THR A 92 -9.46 5.63 7.20
N THR A 93 -9.76 5.56 8.49
CA THR A 93 -8.80 5.80 9.58
C THR A 93 -7.97 4.55 9.87
N LEU A 94 -6.89 4.69 10.64
CA LEU A 94 -6.11 3.53 11.10
C LEU A 94 -6.99 2.53 11.87
N ASN A 95 -7.85 3.02 12.77
CA ASN A 95 -8.75 2.15 13.52
C ASN A 95 -9.71 1.40 12.62
N GLN A 96 -10.24 2.05 11.61
CA GLN A 96 -11.13 1.46 10.62
C GLN A 96 -10.40 0.46 9.72
N ALA A 97 -9.13 0.71 9.36
CA ALA A 97 -8.32 -0.26 8.63
C ALA A 97 -8.10 -1.54 9.47
N ILE A 98 -7.78 -1.39 10.76
CA ILE A 98 -7.67 -2.53 11.69
C ILE A 98 -9.01 -3.27 11.78
N ASP A 99 -10.10 -2.55 11.86
CA ASP A 99 -11.44 -3.10 11.95
C ASP A 99 -11.82 -3.96 10.73
N ILE A 100 -11.45 -3.52 9.54
CA ILE A 100 -11.62 -4.28 8.30
C ILE A 100 -10.99 -5.67 8.42
N PHE A 101 -9.71 -5.74 8.78
CA PHE A 101 -9.00 -7.02 8.87
C PHE A 101 -9.50 -7.90 10.01
N ASN A 102 -9.93 -7.32 11.13
CA ASN A 102 -10.59 -8.04 12.20
C ASN A 102 -11.94 -8.60 11.76
N GLY A 103 -12.71 -7.83 10.99
CA GLY A 103 -14.01 -8.24 10.47
C GLY A 103 -13.90 -9.36 9.43
N VAL A 104 -12.90 -9.32 8.55
CA VAL A 104 -12.60 -10.42 7.62
C VAL A 104 -12.11 -11.65 8.39
N GLY A 105 -11.26 -11.45 9.38
CA GLY A 105 -10.75 -12.49 10.27
C GLY A 105 -9.53 -13.25 9.73
N GLY A 106 -8.81 -13.84 10.66
CA GLY A 106 -7.64 -14.69 10.36
C GLY A 106 -6.39 -13.91 10.01
N PHE A 107 -6.24 -12.69 10.52
CA PHE A 107 -5.06 -11.86 10.43
C PHE A 107 -4.47 -11.56 11.81
N ASP A 108 -3.17 -11.63 11.91
CA ASP A 108 -2.42 -11.00 12.99
C ASP A 108 -2.02 -9.60 12.50
N ILE A 109 -2.50 -8.57 13.19
CA ILE A 109 -2.35 -7.18 12.76
C ILE A 109 -1.30 -6.50 13.61
N VAL A 110 -0.35 -5.86 12.97
CA VAL A 110 0.64 -4.97 13.59
C VAL A 110 0.40 -3.57 13.03
N SER A 111 0.41 -2.57 13.88
CA SER A 111 0.16 -1.18 13.51
C SER A 111 1.12 -0.22 14.20
N THR A 112 1.10 1.05 13.81
CA THR A 112 1.86 2.11 14.49
C THR A 112 1.54 2.23 15.98
N LYS A 113 0.39 1.72 16.44
CA LYS A 113 0.04 1.67 17.87
C LYS A 113 0.94 0.74 18.67
N ASP A 114 1.54 -0.24 18.03
CA ASP A 114 2.41 -1.23 18.65
C ASP A 114 3.87 -0.75 18.69
N TYR A 115 4.16 0.38 18.03
CA TYR A 115 5.49 0.96 17.87
C TYR A 115 5.52 2.41 18.37
N PRO A 116 5.54 2.65 19.68
CA PRO A 116 5.51 4.01 20.24
C PRO A 116 6.73 4.86 19.84
N ASP A 117 7.86 4.21 19.57
CA ASP A 117 9.10 4.87 19.14
C ASP A 117 9.22 5.02 17.61
N GLY A 118 8.18 4.64 16.88
CA GLY A 118 8.12 4.71 15.41
C GLY A 118 8.52 3.40 14.74
N ILE A 119 8.16 3.32 13.46
CA ILE A 119 8.51 2.21 12.56
C ILE A 119 9.67 2.68 11.68
N TRP A 120 10.69 1.86 11.55
CA TRP A 120 11.88 2.16 10.78
C TRP A 120 11.92 1.37 9.46
N MET A 121 12.77 1.78 8.54
CA MET A 121 12.92 1.14 7.23
C MET A 121 13.27 -0.35 7.36
N ASP A 122 14.13 -0.71 8.32
CA ASP A 122 14.51 -2.09 8.59
C ASP A 122 13.31 -2.96 8.99
N ASP A 123 12.35 -2.39 9.73
CA ASP A 123 11.13 -3.11 10.11
C ASP A 123 10.30 -3.42 8.87
N ILE A 124 10.11 -2.43 7.99
CA ILE A 124 9.33 -2.57 6.76
C ILE A 124 10.00 -3.61 5.84
N GLN A 125 11.30 -3.48 5.62
CA GLN A 125 12.05 -4.45 4.81
C GLN A 125 11.95 -5.86 5.39
N GLY A 126 12.05 -6.00 6.71
CA GLY A 126 11.87 -7.28 7.39
C GLY A 126 10.50 -7.90 7.16
N TRP A 127 9.43 -7.12 7.23
CA TRP A 127 8.08 -7.61 6.94
C TRP A 127 7.89 -8.01 5.48
N LEU A 128 8.42 -7.23 4.55
CA LEU A 128 8.37 -7.57 3.12
C LEU A 128 9.15 -8.86 2.84
N ALA A 129 10.31 -9.04 3.45
CA ALA A 129 11.11 -10.27 3.34
C ALA A 129 10.36 -11.50 3.87
N GLU A 130 9.44 -11.31 4.84
CA GLU A 130 8.54 -12.35 5.34
C GLU A 130 7.27 -12.53 4.48
N GLY A 131 7.14 -11.80 3.39
CA GLY A 131 5.98 -11.84 2.51
C GLY A 131 4.77 -11.06 3.01
N LYS A 132 4.98 -10.06 3.88
CA LYS A 132 3.93 -9.25 4.49
C LYS A 132 3.87 -7.86 3.84
N PRO A 133 2.78 -7.52 3.13
CA PRO A 133 2.57 -6.17 2.63
C PRO A 133 2.32 -5.18 3.78
N VAL A 134 2.70 -3.92 3.56
CA VAL A 134 2.57 -2.87 4.57
C VAL A 134 1.67 -1.76 4.04
N MET A 135 0.49 -1.61 4.61
CA MET A 135 -0.39 -0.49 4.28
C MET A 135 0.11 0.79 4.95
N ILE A 136 0.20 1.86 4.17
CA ILE A 136 0.57 3.20 4.68
C ILE A 136 -0.50 4.21 4.32
N CYS A 137 -0.63 5.24 5.15
CA CYS A 137 -1.46 6.39 4.88
C CYS A 137 -0.62 7.66 4.89
N TRP A 138 -0.60 8.35 3.79
CA TRP A 138 0.01 9.68 3.68
C TRP A 138 -0.93 10.73 4.21
N ASN A 139 -0.39 11.73 4.91
CA ASN A 139 -1.20 12.83 5.45
C ASN A 139 -1.49 13.93 4.42
N ASP A 140 -0.80 13.91 3.30
CA ASP A 140 -0.97 14.90 2.24
C ASP A 140 -2.29 14.68 1.50
N PHE A 141 -2.81 15.74 0.88
CA PHE A 141 -4.04 15.73 0.07
C PHE A 141 -5.28 15.20 0.79
N GLY A 142 -5.35 15.36 2.10
CA GLY A 142 -6.47 14.85 2.90
C GLY A 142 -6.36 13.39 3.31
N GLY A 143 -5.21 12.78 3.05
CA GLY A 143 -4.91 11.39 3.36
C GLY A 143 -5.13 10.47 2.16
N HIS A 144 -4.15 9.60 1.93
CA HIS A 144 -4.22 8.59 0.88
C HIS A 144 -3.56 7.29 1.35
N TRP A 145 -4.25 6.17 1.14
CA TRP A 145 -3.76 4.85 1.46
C TRP A 145 -3.10 4.20 0.25
N GLN A 146 -1.94 3.65 0.49
CA GLN A 146 -1.19 2.82 -0.46
C GLN A 146 -0.69 1.56 0.25
N THR A 147 -0.18 0.60 -0.52
CA THR A 147 0.41 -0.62 0.04
C THR A 147 1.87 -0.73 -0.42
N ILE A 148 2.80 -0.72 0.53
CA ILE A 148 4.21 -1.00 0.23
C ILE A 148 4.34 -2.49 -0.08
N ILE A 149 4.90 -2.80 -1.22
CA ILE A 149 5.07 -4.15 -1.75
C ILE A 149 6.52 -4.51 -2.07
N GLY A 150 7.41 -3.54 -2.00
CA GLY A 150 8.83 -3.75 -2.23
C GLY A 150 9.69 -2.67 -1.60
N TYR A 151 10.97 -3.01 -1.43
CA TYR A 151 12.01 -2.15 -0.88
C TYR A 151 13.34 -2.47 -1.55
N ASP A 152 13.99 -1.47 -2.11
CA ASP A 152 15.30 -1.61 -2.73
C ASP A 152 16.33 -0.70 -2.05
N THR A 153 17.40 -1.30 -1.56
CA THR A 153 18.54 -0.57 -0.95
C THR A 153 19.45 0.07 -2.00
N MET A 154 19.15 -0.12 -3.28
CA MET A 154 19.97 0.33 -4.42
C MET A 154 21.43 -0.15 -4.36
N GLY A 155 21.76 -1.04 -3.43
CA GLY A 155 23.09 -1.59 -3.24
C GLY A 155 24.10 -0.62 -2.62
N THR A 156 23.64 0.44 -1.96
CA THR A 156 24.47 1.44 -1.29
C THR A 156 24.33 1.36 0.23
N GLU A 157 25.26 2.02 0.95
CA GLU A 157 25.14 2.21 2.41
C GLU A 157 24.32 3.47 2.76
N ASN A 158 23.92 4.23 1.75
CA ASN A 158 23.19 5.48 1.92
C ASN A 158 21.68 5.23 1.78
N THR A 159 20.96 5.35 2.88
CA THR A 159 19.51 5.13 2.89
C THR A 159 18.69 6.24 2.22
N ASN A 160 19.32 7.33 1.77
CA ASN A 160 18.59 8.41 1.08
C ASN A 160 18.25 8.08 -0.39
N ASP A 161 18.88 7.06 -0.95
CA ASP A 161 18.59 6.57 -2.30
C ASP A 161 17.80 5.25 -2.30
N ASP A 162 17.41 4.79 -1.13
CA ASP A 162 16.51 3.65 -0.99
C ASP A 162 15.14 3.95 -1.63
N VAL A 163 14.54 2.93 -2.19
CA VAL A 163 13.27 3.04 -2.91
C VAL A 163 12.22 2.12 -2.29
N PHE A 164 11.01 2.64 -2.10
CA PHE A 164 9.84 1.84 -1.87
C PHE A 164 9.07 1.62 -3.17
N LEU A 165 8.63 0.40 -3.39
CA LEU A 165 7.66 0.07 -4.43
C LEU A 165 6.29 0.01 -3.76
N VAL A 166 5.34 0.79 -4.28
CA VAL A 166 4.01 0.88 -3.70
C VAL A 166 2.94 0.51 -4.72
N ALA A 167 1.95 -0.25 -4.29
CA ALA A 167 0.72 -0.45 -5.03
C ALA A 167 -0.24 0.69 -4.69
N ASP A 168 -0.57 1.50 -5.67
CA ASP A 168 -1.48 2.63 -5.55
C ASP A 168 -2.79 2.33 -6.26
N SER A 169 -3.90 2.51 -5.54
CA SER A 169 -5.24 2.27 -6.08
C SER A 169 -5.81 3.46 -6.86
N TYR A 170 -5.20 4.63 -6.77
CA TYR A 170 -5.71 5.84 -7.41
C TYR A 170 -5.24 5.95 -8.86
N ASP A 171 -3.98 5.69 -9.10
CA ASP A 171 -3.38 5.77 -10.43
C ASP A 171 -2.79 4.42 -10.81
N THR A 172 -3.49 3.75 -11.70
CA THR A 172 -3.01 2.53 -12.33
C THR A 172 -2.56 2.86 -13.73
N THR A 173 -1.54 3.71 -13.85
CA THR A 173 -0.96 4.08 -15.15
C THR A 173 -0.36 2.89 -15.87
N ASP A 174 0.01 1.88 -15.13
CA ASP A 174 0.51 0.65 -15.72
C ASP A 174 -0.63 -0.21 -16.25
N GLN A 175 -0.62 -0.41 -17.57
CA GLN A 175 -1.58 -1.28 -18.26
C GLN A 175 -1.46 -2.75 -17.86
N ASN A 176 -0.37 -3.13 -17.21
CA ASN A 176 -0.11 -4.48 -16.74
C ASN A 176 -0.63 -4.74 -15.34
N GLN A 177 -1.20 -3.74 -14.69
CA GLN A 177 -1.74 -3.83 -13.32
C GLN A 177 -0.66 -3.90 -12.23
N ASP A 178 0.47 -3.27 -12.45
CA ASP A 178 1.59 -3.16 -11.52
C ASP A 178 1.46 -1.88 -10.70
#